data_90c40daa1dd689b7cde0583d99b6400a
#
_entry.id   90c40daa1dd689b7cde0583d99b6400a
#
_cell.length_a   1.000
_cell.length_b   1.000
_cell.length_c   1.000
_cell.angle_alpha   90.00
_cell.angle_beta   90.00
_cell.angle_gamma   90.00
#
_symmetry.space_group_name_H-M   'P 1'
#
loop_
_entity.id
_entity.type
_entity.pdbx_description
1 polymer ?
#
loop_
_entity_poly.entity_id
_entity_poly.type
_entity_poly.pdbx_seq_one_letter_code
_entity_poly.pdbx_strand_id
1 'polypeptide(L)'
;MKAGLFFLCMPDSSLVELVLLRHGIAVERIEGRDAVDRPLTAKGRRRTQGVMEALVAGGLRLDRLVTSPYDRSLETAQIALQAGLAPVLDSDERLCPGGPVAEVLNDHSGCVALVGHEPDLGLLACDLLGLPPGSLRIRKAGVVQLRFGPGGWTLEGLLRPKLLLGSLGI
;
A
#
# COMPACT_ATOMS: atom_id res chain seq x y z
N MET A 1 -25.16 24.86 -9.62
CA MET A 1 -24.75 23.47 -9.78
C MET A 1 -24.15 23.01 -8.46
N LYS A 2 -24.85 22.13 -7.73
CA LYS A 2 -24.44 21.65 -6.40
C LYS A 2 -23.41 20.55 -6.61
N ALA A 3 -22.16 20.78 -6.20
CA ALA A 3 -21.18 19.73 -6.04
C ALA A 3 -21.71 18.77 -4.95
N GLY A 4 -22.08 17.57 -5.36
CA GLY A 4 -22.49 16.52 -4.42
C GLY A 4 -21.27 16.12 -3.59
N LEU A 5 -21.27 16.55 -2.35
CA LEU A 5 -20.37 16.05 -1.32
C LEU A 5 -20.78 14.59 -1.07
N PHE A 6 -20.11 13.65 -1.73
CA PHE A 6 -20.17 12.25 -1.34
C PHE A 6 -19.50 12.16 0.03
N PHE A 7 -20.30 12.34 1.07
CA PHE A 7 -19.96 11.84 2.39
C PHE A 7 -19.93 10.31 2.25
N LEU A 8 -18.76 9.74 1.96
CA LEU A 8 -18.54 8.34 2.23
C LEU A 8 -18.88 8.16 3.71
N CYS A 9 -19.91 7.38 3.98
CA CYS A 9 -20.25 6.93 5.31
C CYS A 9 -18.97 6.33 5.89
N MET A 10 -18.32 7.05 6.80
CA MET A 10 -17.12 6.60 7.47
C MET A 10 -17.43 5.23 8.05
N PRO A 11 -16.67 4.19 7.71
CA PRO A 11 -16.89 2.92 8.35
C PRO A 11 -16.70 3.11 9.86
N ASP A 12 -17.52 2.45 10.63
CA ASP A 12 -17.39 2.33 12.10
C ASP A 12 -16.11 1.53 12.44
N SER A 13 -15.19 1.50 11.51
CA SER A 13 -13.89 0.84 11.59
C SER A 13 -12.95 1.72 12.38
N SER A 14 -12.49 1.22 13.51
CA SER A 14 -11.48 1.83 14.35
C SER A 14 -10.07 1.77 13.74
N LEU A 15 -9.92 2.05 12.43
CA LEU A 15 -8.62 2.19 11.79
C LEU A 15 -7.90 3.40 12.41
N VAL A 16 -6.68 3.16 12.87
CA VAL A 16 -5.80 4.16 13.47
C VAL A 16 -4.73 4.59 12.50
N GLU A 17 -4.16 3.62 11.79
CA GLU A 17 -3.09 3.83 10.83
C GLU A 17 -3.30 2.96 9.58
N LEU A 18 -3.13 3.56 8.42
CA LEU A 18 -3.21 2.90 7.13
C LEU A 18 -1.91 3.09 6.35
N VAL A 19 -1.31 1.99 5.98
CA VAL A 19 -0.13 1.97 5.11
C VAL A 19 -0.52 1.45 3.74
N LEU A 20 -0.30 2.24 2.70
CA LEU A 20 -0.50 1.83 1.31
C LEU A 20 0.84 1.50 0.70
N LEU A 21 1.07 0.22 0.42
CA LEU A 21 2.31 -0.31 -0.12
C LEU A 21 2.11 -0.78 -1.56
N ARG A 22 2.71 -0.11 -2.51
CA ARG A 22 2.71 -0.60 -3.89
C ARG A 22 3.67 -1.76 -4.04
N HIS A 23 3.26 -2.81 -4.78
CA HIS A 23 4.13 -3.95 -5.08
C HIS A 23 5.51 -3.54 -5.64
N GLY A 24 6.51 -4.38 -5.42
CA GLY A 24 7.89 -4.19 -5.89
C GLY A 24 8.04 -4.25 -7.42
N ILE A 25 9.29 -4.24 -7.89
CA ILE A 25 9.59 -4.33 -9.32
C ILE A 25 9.32 -5.77 -9.78
N ALA A 26 8.29 -5.95 -10.60
CA ALA A 26 7.92 -7.23 -11.22
C ALA A 26 8.54 -7.38 -12.60
N VAL A 27 8.55 -8.61 -13.10
CA VAL A 27 8.90 -8.92 -14.50
C VAL A 27 8.01 -8.11 -15.44
N GLU A 28 8.48 -7.82 -16.63
CA GLU A 28 7.75 -7.00 -17.59
C GLU A 28 6.48 -7.70 -18.09
N ARG A 29 5.55 -6.89 -18.59
CA ARG A 29 4.33 -7.38 -19.22
C ARG A 29 4.69 -8.05 -20.55
N ILE A 30 4.10 -9.22 -20.82
CA ILE A 30 4.20 -9.89 -22.11
C ILE A 30 3.09 -9.33 -23.00
N GLU A 31 3.45 -8.80 -24.15
CA GLU A 31 2.52 -8.17 -25.12
C GLU A 31 1.60 -7.11 -24.48
N GLY A 32 2.10 -6.37 -23.48
CA GLY A 32 1.34 -5.33 -22.77
C GLY A 32 0.27 -5.85 -21.81
N ARG A 33 0.07 -7.17 -21.70
CA ARG A 33 -0.93 -7.77 -20.82
C ARG A 33 -0.46 -7.80 -19.36
N ASP A 34 -1.35 -7.41 -18.46
CA ASP A 34 -1.10 -7.45 -17.02
C ASP A 34 -1.53 -8.80 -16.45
N ALA A 35 -0.63 -9.79 -16.50
CA ALA A 35 -0.91 -11.12 -15.99
C ALA A 35 -0.85 -11.19 -14.46
N VAL A 36 -1.63 -12.10 -13.87
CA VAL A 36 -1.69 -12.37 -12.42
C VAL A 36 -0.35 -12.92 -11.94
N ASP A 37 0.22 -13.84 -12.69
CA ASP A 37 1.42 -14.64 -12.42
C ASP A 37 2.74 -13.95 -12.76
N ARG A 38 2.81 -12.64 -12.69
CA ARG A 38 4.06 -11.86 -12.87
C ARG A 38 4.77 -11.69 -11.53
N PRO A 39 5.84 -12.47 -11.24
CA PRO A 39 6.56 -12.39 -9.99
C PRO A 39 7.44 -11.13 -9.92
N LEU A 40 7.99 -10.86 -8.77
CA LEU A 40 9.04 -9.86 -8.61
C LEU A 40 10.33 -10.29 -9.32
N THR A 41 11.04 -9.33 -9.89
CA THR A 41 12.43 -9.57 -10.34
C THR A 41 13.36 -9.77 -9.14
N ALA A 42 14.54 -10.36 -9.34
CA ALA A 42 15.56 -10.45 -8.29
C ALA A 42 15.93 -9.07 -7.72
N LYS A 43 16.04 -8.04 -8.59
CA LYS A 43 16.23 -6.65 -8.16
C LYS A 43 15.04 -6.14 -7.36
N GLY A 44 13.82 -6.49 -7.79
CA GLY A 44 12.57 -6.12 -7.09
C GLY A 44 12.54 -6.69 -5.68
N ARG A 45 12.86 -7.98 -5.51
CA ARG A 45 12.91 -8.62 -4.19
C ARG A 45 13.91 -7.95 -3.26
N ARG A 46 15.17 -7.78 -3.71
CA ARG A 46 16.22 -7.12 -2.89
C ARG A 46 15.82 -5.72 -2.48
N ARG A 47 15.27 -4.93 -3.42
CA ARG A 47 14.83 -3.57 -3.15
C ARG A 47 13.65 -3.53 -2.17
N THR A 48 12.66 -4.41 -2.35
CA THR A 48 11.52 -4.53 -1.43
C THR A 48 12.00 -4.94 -0.04
N GLN A 49 12.89 -5.92 0.06
CA GLN A 49 13.51 -6.35 1.32
C GLN A 49 14.13 -5.17 2.06
N GLY A 50 15.02 -4.42 1.40
CA GLY A 50 15.68 -3.26 2.03
C GLY A 50 14.68 -2.18 2.50
N VAL A 51 13.61 -1.94 1.72
CA VAL A 51 12.56 -1.01 2.14
C VAL A 51 11.84 -1.51 3.40
N MET A 52 11.45 -2.79 3.44
CA MET A 52 10.75 -3.35 4.61
C MET A 52 11.65 -3.33 5.86
N GLU A 53 12.92 -3.68 5.71
CA GLU A 53 13.90 -3.60 6.80
C GLU A 53 14.06 -2.16 7.31
N ALA A 54 14.12 -1.17 6.42
CA ALA A 54 14.20 0.23 6.80
C ALA A 54 12.96 0.71 7.56
N LEU A 55 11.76 0.31 7.12
CA LEU A 55 10.51 0.65 7.81
C LEU A 55 10.45 0.03 9.21
N VAL A 56 10.84 -1.23 9.33
CA VAL A 56 10.88 -1.96 10.61
C VAL A 56 11.93 -1.38 11.54
N ALA A 57 13.12 -1.03 11.03
CA ALA A 57 14.15 -0.34 11.79
C ALA A 57 13.73 1.06 12.25
N GLY A 58 12.91 1.75 11.43
CA GLY A 58 12.27 3.02 11.78
C GLY A 58 11.13 2.91 12.80
N GLY A 59 10.82 1.69 13.28
CA GLY A 59 9.82 1.45 14.31
C GLY A 59 8.41 1.20 13.78
N LEU A 60 8.19 1.14 12.46
CA LEU A 60 6.87 0.84 11.92
C LEU A 60 6.48 -0.60 12.26
N ARG A 61 5.32 -0.75 12.89
CA ARG A 61 4.69 -2.03 13.22
C ARG A 61 3.20 -1.94 12.97
N LEU A 62 2.67 -2.94 12.32
CA LEU A 62 1.27 -3.01 11.94
C LEU A 62 0.65 -4.29 12.52
N ASP A 63 -0.67 -4.30 12.62
CA ASP A 63 -1.41 -5.46 13.12
C ASP A 63 -1.59 -6.51 12.00
N ARG A 64 -1.71 -6.03 10.74
CA ARG A 64 -2.07 -6.88 9.60
C ARG A 64 -1.57 -6.32 8.26
N LEU A 65 -1.25 -7.24 7.36
CA LEU A 65 -1.08 -6.98 5.92
C LEU A 65 -2.27 -7.59 5.17
N VAL A 66 -2.84 -6.84 4.25
CA VAL A 66 -3.86 -7.33 3.30
C VAL A 66 -3.32 -7.10 1.89
N THR A 67 -3.27 -8.15 1.08
CA THR A 67 -2.62 -8.07 -0.25
C THR A 67 -3.55 -8.47 -1.38
N SER A 68 -3.36 -7.87 -2.54
CA SER A 68 -3.85 -8.42 -3.79
C SER A 68 -3.29 -9.83 -4.01
N PRO A 69 -4.08 -10.78 -4.55
CA PRO A 69 -3.61 -12.13 -4.86
C PRO A 69 -2.63 -12.21 -6.04
N TYR A 70 -2.36 -11.11 -6.75
CA TYR A 70 -1.38 -11.07 -7.84
C TYR A 70 0.03 -11.34 -7.31
N ASP A 71 0.79 -12.24 -7.94
CA ASP A 71 2.11 -12.72 -7.48
C ASP A 71 3.03 -11.61 -6.99
N ARG A 72 3.15 -10.52 -7.76
CA ARG A 72 4.01 -9.38 -7.39
C ARG A 72 3.60 -8.69 -6.10
N SER A 73 2.30 -8.65 -5.79
CA SER A 73 1.78 -8.09 -4.54
C SER A 73 1.95 -9.08 -3.39
N LEU A 74 1.61 -10.33 -3.63
CA LEU A 74 1.76 -11.42 -2.66
C LEU A 74 3.21 -11.58 -2.23
N GLU A 75 4.16 -11.64 -3.18
CA GLU A 75 5.60 -11.70 -2.85
C GLU A 75 6.07 -10.46 -2.07
N THR A 76 5.57 -9.27 -2.43
CA THR A 76 5.87 -8.04 -1.69
C THR A 76 5.38 -8.13 -0.24
N ALA A 77 4.15 -8.59 -0.03
CA ALA A 77 3.57 -8.77 1.29
C ALA A 77 4.27 -9.86 2.11
N GLN A 78 4.68 -10.95 1.47
CA GLN A 78 5.48 -12.01 2.12
C GLN A 78 6.83 -11.48 2.61
N ILE A 79 7.50 -10.65 1.81
CA ILE A 79 8.76 -10.00 2.23
C ILE A 79 8.50 -9.06 3.43
N ALA A 80 7.40 -8.31 3.43
CA ALA A 80 7.03 -7.44 4.54
C ALA A 80 6.73 -8.23 5.83
N LEU A 81 6.03 -9.36 5.70
CA LEU A 81 5.76 -10.29 6.80
C LEU A 81 7.06 -10.86 7.39
N GLN A 82 7.96 -11.34 6.52
CA GLN A 82 9.25 -11.91 6.92
C GLN A 82 10.17 -10.88 7.59
N ALA A 83 10.10 -9.62 7.16
CA ALA A 83 10.81 -8.51 7.81
C ALA A 83 10.24 -8.14 9.18
N GLY A 84 9.08 -8.66 9.56
CA GLY A 84 8.42 -8.37 10.83
C GLY A 84 7.60 -7.08 10.84
N LEU A 85 7.13 -6.63 9.67
CA LEU A 85 6.28 -5.44 9.58
C LEU A 85 4.90 -5.65 10.24
N ALA A 86 4.34 -6.87 10.11
CA ALA A 86 3.10 -7.29 10.76
C ALA A 86 3.12 -8.82 11.01
N PRO A 87 2.34 -9.33 11.98
CA PRO A 87 2.27 -10.76 12.29
C PRO A 87 1.31 -11.56 11.41
N VAL A 88 0.40 -10.89 10.69
CA VAL A 88 -0.69 -11.51 9.92
C VAL A 88 -0.69 -11.01 8.47
N LEU A 89 -0.91 -11.94 7.54
CA LEU A 89 -1.06 -11.65 6.11
C LEU A 89 -2.32 -12.35 5.57
N ASP A 90 -3.22 -11.55 5.00
CA ASP A 90 -4.41 -12.02 4.30
C ASP A 90 -4.39 -11.57 2.84
N SER A 91 -5.17 -12.24 2.00
CA SER A 91 -5.37 -11.88 0.59
C SER A 91 -6.79 -11.43 0.35
N ASP A 92 -6.98 -10.38 -0.45
CA ASP A 92 -8.28 -9.83 -0.80
C ASP A 92 -8.34 -9.45 -2.29
N GLU A 93 -9.30 -10.00 -3.02
CA GLU A 93 -9.48 -9.75 -4.45
C GLU A 93 -9.86 -8.32 -4.78
N ARG A 94 -10.44 -7.58 -3.83
CA ARG A 94 -10.75 -6.14 -3.99
C ARG A 94 -9.51 -5.29 -4.20
N LEU A 95 -8.32 -5.81 -3.84
CA LEU A 95 -7.02 -5.18 -4.09
C LEU A 95 -6.42 -5.50 -5.47
N CYS A 96 -7.11 -6.29 -6.32
CA CYS A 96 -6.72 -6.48 -7.70
C CYS A 96 -6.77 -5.16 -8.49
N PRO A 97 -5.98 -5.02 -9.57
CA PRO A 97 -6.03 -3.81 -10.40
C PRO A 97 -7.44 -3.44 -10.84
N GLY A 98 -7.87 -2.21 -10.53
CA GLY A 98 -9.22 -1.71 -10.81
C GLY A 98 -10.32 -2.20 -9.86
N GLY A 99 -9.97 -2.89 -8.78
CA GLY A 99 -10.93 -3.34 -7.77
C GLY A 99 -11.40 -2.22 -6.83
N PRO A 100 -12.44 -2.48 -6.03
CA PRO A 100 -13.01 -1.52 -5.09
C PRO A 100 -12.18 -1.42 -3.80
N VAL A 101 -10.94 -0.94 -3.90
CA VAL A 101 -9.93 -0.93 -2.83
C VAL A 101 -10.44 -0.26 -1.54
N ALA A 102 -11.26 0.78 -1.66
CA ALA A 102 -11.80 1.50 -0.49
C ALA A 102 -12.70 0.62 0.39
N GLU A 103 -13.39 -0.37 -0.19
CA GLU A 103 -14.28 -1.25 0.55
C GLU A 103 -13.53 -2.17 1.53
N VAL A 104 -12.25 -2.44 1.28
CA VAL A 104 -11.40 -3.25 2.16
C VAL A 104 -11.27 -2.62 3.55
N LEU A 105 -11.31 -1.29 3.62
CA LEU A 105 -11.17 -0.56 4.88
C LEU A 105 -12.32 -0.86 5.87
N ASN A 106 -13.50 -1.25 5.36
CA ASN A 106 -14.67 -1.53 6.18
C ASN A 106 -14.51 -2.78 7.06
N ASP A 107 -13.62 -3.68 6.67
CA ASP A 107 -13.46 -4.99 7.32
C ASP A 107 -12.27 -5.02 8.31
N HIS A 108 -11.57 -3.90 8.47
CA HIS A 108 -10.34 -3.85 9.26
C HIS A 108 -10.35 -2.72 10.29
N SER A 109 -9.56 -2.92 11.34
CA SER A 109 -9.36 -1.95 12.43
C SER A 109 -7.88 -1.93 12.86
N GLY A 110 -7.47 -0.94 13.66
CA GLY A 110 -6.10 -0.80 14.15
C GLY A 110 -5.15 -0.27 13.08
N CYS A 111 -3.97 -0.87 12.98
CA CYS A 111 -2.90 -0.48 12.07
C CYS A 111 -2.75 -1.51 10.94
N VAL A 112 -3.11 -1.14 9.72
CA VAL A 112 -3.22 -2.07 8.59
C VAL A 112 -2.41 -1.57 7.39
N ALA A 113 -1.76 -2.50 6.68
CA ALA A 113 -1.22 -2.21 5.35
C ALA A 113 -2.04 -2.87 4.26
N LEU A 114 -2.33 -2.12 3.19
CA LEU A 114 -2.85 -2.64 1.93
C LEU A 114 -1.70 -2.72 0.92
N VAL A 115 -1.48 -3.92 0.39
CA VAL A 115 -0.44 -4.19 -0.63
C VAL A 115 -1.09 -4.39 -1.98
N GLY A 116 -0.84 -3.49 -2.92
CA GLY A 116 -1.57 -3.49 -4.18
C GLY A 116 -0.89 -2.71 -5.29
N HIS A 117 -1.72 -2.07 -6.11
CA HIS A 117 -1.36 -1.56 -7.41
C HIS A 117 -1.60 -0.05 -7.55
N GLU A 118 -0.95 0.57 -8.50
CA GLU A 118 -1.28 1.87 -9.05
C GLU A 118 -2.12 1.70 -10.33
N PRO A 119 -3.10 2.59 -10.54
CA PRO A 119 -3.35 3.84 -9.81
C PRO A 119 -4.21 3.71 -8.53
N ASP A 120 -4.75 2.54 -8.23
CA ASP A 120 -5.80 2.34 -7.23
C ASP A 120 -5.40 2.82 -5.82
N LEU A 121 -4.21 2.45 -5.34
CA LEU A 121 -3.73 2.89 -4.02
C LEU A 121 -3.49 4.41 -3.96
N GLY A 122 -2.96 5.00 -5.04
CA GLY A 122 -2.75 6.44 -5.11
C GLY A 122 -4.07 7.21 -5.14
N LEU A 123 -5.09 6.69 -5.82
CA LEU A 123 -6.44 7.26 -5.85
C LEU A 123 -7.09 7.17 -4.48
N LEU A 124 -6.98 6.02 -3.79
CA LEU A 124 -7.47 5.86 -2.42
C LEU A 124 -6.82 6.88 -1.47
N ALA A 125 -5.49 7.05 -1.54
CA ALA A 125 -4.80 8.03 -0.72
C ALA A 125 -5.30 9.46 -0.98
N CYS A 126 -5.50 9.83 -2.25
CA CYS A 126 -6.06 11.14 -2.61
C CYS A 126 -7.47 11.34 -2.04
N ASP A 127 -8.33 10.32 -2.16
CA ASP A 127 -9.70 10.37 -1.67
C ASP A 127 -9.76 10.56 -0.16
N LEU A 128 -9.02 9.75 0.60
CA LEU A 128 -8.94 9.84 2.05
C LEU A 128 -8.42 11.20 2.55
N LEU A 129 -7.51 11.83 1.80
CA LEU A 129 -6.92 13.13 2.14
C LEU A 129 -7.69 14.33 1.56
N GLY A 130 -8.77 14.11 0.79
CA GLY A 130 -9.50 15.18 0.12
C GLY A 130 -8.68 15.87 -0.97
N LEU A 131 -7.72 15.18 -1.59
CA LEU A 131 -6.87 15.71 -2.67
C LEU A 131 -7.44 15.39 -4.05
N PRO A 132 -7.15 16.21 -5.08
CA PRO A 132 -7.51 15.87 -6.44
C PRO A 132 -6.96 14.50 -6.88
N PRO A 133 -7.72 13.69 -7.63
CA PRO A 133 -7.25 12.39 -8.12
C PRO A 133 -5.92 12.49 -8.87
N GLY A 134 -4.98 11.59 -8.56
CA GLY A 134 -3.66 11.56 -9.18
C GLY A 134 -2.62 12.53 -8.60
N SER A 135 -2.98 13.30 -7.56
CA SER A 135 -2.02 14.17 -6.83
C SER A 135 -0.91 13.38 -6.14
N LEU A 136 -1.19 12.12 -5.76
CA LEU A 136 -0.22 11.23 -5.16
C LEU A 136 0.11 10.05 -6.08
N ARG A 137 1.38 9.70 -6.16
CA ARG A 137 1.87 8.53 -6.92
C ARG A 137 2.82 7.72 -6.06
N ILE A 138 2.47 6.47 -5.83
CA ILE A 138 3.29 5.53 -5.06
C ILE A 138 4.26 4.84 -6.03
N ARG A 139 5.56 4.93 -5.79
CA ARG A 139 6.58 4.23 -6.59
C ARG A 139 6.57 2.73 -6.26
N LYS A 140 7.06 1.86 -7.15
CA LYS A 140 7.21 0.41 -6.90
C LYS A 140 8.01 0.20 -5.61
N ALA A 141 7.48 -0.58 -4.68
CA ALA A 141 7.92 -0.73 -3.28
C ALA A 141 7.93 0.59 -2.48
N GLY A 142 7.21 1.62 -2.93
CA GLY A 142 6.99 2.85 -2.16
C GLY A 142 5.80 2.73 -1.24
N VAL A 143 5.75 3.62 -0.27
CA VAL A 143 4.78 3.60 0.83
C VAL A 143 4.14 4.97 1.00
N VAL A 144 2.83 4.99 1.21
CA VAL A 144 2.10 6.10 1.81
C VAL A 144 1.64 5.66 3.18
N GLN A 145 1.93 6.46 4.19
CA GLN A 145 1.50 6.26 5.58
C GLN A 145 0.48 7.33 5.94
N LEU A 146 -0.70 6.90 6.38
CA LEU A 146 -1.82 7.73 6.75
C LEU A 146 -2.21 7.42 8.19
N ARG A 147 -2.61 8.45 8.94
CA ARG A 147 -3.14 8.31 10.30
C ARG A 147 -4.53 8.92 10.37
N PHE A 148 -5.45 8.22 11.03
CA PHE A 148 -6.78 8.72 11.31
C PHE A 148 -6.83 9.42 12.66
N GLY A 149 -7.43 10.59 12.68
CA GLY A 149 -7.58 11.40 13.90
C GLY A 149 -8.89 12.23 13.89
N PRO A 150 -9.09 13.10 14.89
CA PRO A 150 -10.33 13.89 15.02
C PRO A 150 -10.66 14.76 13.80
N GLY A 151 -9.67 15.14 13.02
CA GLY A 151 -9.83 15.92 11.80
C GLY A 151 -9.92 15.10 10.51
N GLY A 152 -9.99 13.76 10.61
CA GLY A 152 -9.95 12.84 9.48
C GLY A 152 -8.56 12.27 9.24
N TRP A 153 -8.31 11.84 8.00
CA TRP A 153 -7.01 11.27 7.60
C TRP A 153 -5.95 12.34 7.39
N THR A 154 -4.75 12.08 7.89
CA THR A 154 -3.56 12.92 7.70
C THR A 154 -2.44 12.11 7.03
N LEU A 155 -1.65 12.76 6.17
CA LEU A 155 -0.48 12.16 5.55
C LEU A 155 0.71 12.24 6.52
N GLU A 156 1.16 11.10 7.03
CA GLU A 156 2.35 10.99 7.88
C GLU A 156 3.64 10.82 7.05
N GLY A 157 3.53 10.19 5.88
CA GLY A 157 4.67 9.99 5.01
C GLY A 157 4.35 9.51 3.61
N LEU A 158 5.12 10.00 2.63
CA LEU A 158 5.20 9.48 1.27
C LEU A 158 6.65 9.04 1.03
N LEU A 159 6.90 7.75 1.23
CA LEU A 159 8.25 7.20 1.28
C LEU A 159 8.64 6.59 -0.07
N ARG A 160 9.71 7.14 -0.63
CA ARG A 160 10.25 6.68 -1.91
C ARG A 160 11.43 5.75 -1.66
N PRO A 161 11.45 4.52 -2.22
CA PRO A 161 12.51 3.54 -1.98
C PRO A 161 13.93 4.07 -2.21
N LYS A 162 14.11 4.93 -3.23
CA LYS A 162 15.43 5.53 -3.51
C LYS A 162 15.94 6.39 -2.34
N LEU A 163 15.05 7.08 -1.64
CA LEU A 163 15.44 7.92 -0.50
C LEU A 163 15.70 7.07 0.75
N LEU A 164 14.87 6.07 0.99
CA LEU A 164 15.07 5.14 2.11
C LEU A 164 16.38 4.35 1.98
N LEU A 165 16.66 3.81 0.80
CA LEU A 165 17.84 2.97 0.56
C LEU A 165 19.12 3.78 0.38
N GLY A 166 19.03 5.00 -0.19
CA GLY A 166 20.18 5.87 -0.36
C GLY A 166 20.79 6.37 0.95
N SER A 167 19.99 6.44 2.01
CA SER A 167 20.49 6.77 3.37
C SER A 167 21.17 5.59 4.07
N LEU A 168 20.99 4.36 3.56
CA LEU A 168 21.57 3.12 4.10
C LEU A 168 22.83 2.67 3.34
N GLY A 169 23.26 3.40 2.30
CA GLY A 169 24.46 3.05 1.54
C GLY A 169 24.33 1.78 0.67
N ILE A 170 23.10 1.39 0.32
CA ILE A 170 22.80 0.19 -0.49
C ILE A 170 22.31 0.59 -1.89
#